data_46f8b934d35d220db6f1970cbae1dc29
#
_entry.id   46f8b934d35d220db6f1970cbae1dc29
#
_cell.length_a   1.000
_cell.length_b   1.000
_cell.length_c   1.000
_cell.angle_alpha   90.00
_cell.angle_beta   90.00
_cell.angle_gamma   90.00
#
_symmetry.space_group_name_H-M   'P 1'
#
loop_
_entity.id
_entity.type
_entity.pdbx_description
1 polymer ?
#
loop_
_entity_poly.entity_id
_entity_poly.type
_entity_poly.pdbx_seq_one_letter_code
_entity_poly.pdbx_strand_id
1 'polypeptide(L)'
;MRRRVHQAPVSNQWLAEAEFADLVDAALAGDRRAVEHLLGRIQPLIVRYCRARVGGRERTLVSAEDIAQEVCVAVLGALSKYRYEPGSFLAFVYGIAAHKVADARRRAVRNRAEVVPELPDCPSLDLGPEQHAVNGEMMAQVTRLLHKLPSRQREILVLRVAVGLSAEEVAMAVESTPGAVRVAQHRALTRMREMIAEEG
;
A
#
# COMPACT_ATOMS: atom_id res chain seq x y z
N MET A 1 3.77 -36.71 7.79
CA MET A 1 4.91 -35.81 8.11
C MET A 1 4.69 -34.52 7.31
N ARG A 2 3.97 -33.52 7.87
CA ARG A 2 3.62 -32.25 7.17
C ARG A 2 4.76 -31.26 7.42
N ARG A 3 5.53 -30.94 6.38
CA ARG A 3 6.53 -29.85 6.43
C ARG A 3 5.80 -28.53 6.64
N ARG A 4 5.98 -27.92 7.81
CA ARG A 4 5.66 -26.51 8.02
C ARG A 4 6.59 -25.69 7.11
N VAL A 5 6.03 -25.12 6.07
CA VAL A 5 6.71 -24.07 5.33
C VAL A 5 6.74 -22.86 6.26
N HIS A 6 7.89 -22.64 6.87
CA HIS A 6 8.20 -21.40 7.57
C HIS A 6 8.35 -20.34 6.50
N GLN A 7 7.26 -19.62 6.19
CA GLN A 7 7.37 -18.35 5.50
C GLN A 7 8.06 -17.41 6.48
N ALA A 8 9.34 -17.16 6.22
CA ALA A 8 10.03 -16.03 6.81
C ALA A 8 9.20 -14.78 6.50
N PRO A 9 8.94 -13.88 7.47
CA PRO A 9 8.34 -12.60 7.17
C PRO A 9 9.24 -11.95 6.13
N VAL A 10 8.64 -11.36 5.08
CA VAL A 10 9.34 -10.43 4.19
C VAL A 10 9.69 -9.26 5.10
N SER A 11 10.80 -9.43 5.79
CA SER A 11 11.31 -8.45 6.73
C SER A 11 11.51 -7.17 5.95
N ASN A 12 11.03 -6.09 6.50
CA ASN A 12 11.24 -4.70 6.10
C ASN A 12 12.75 -4.36 6.27
N GLN A 13 13.63 -5.17 5.71
CA GLN A 13 15.10 -5.06 5.71
C GLN A 13 15.60 -3.78 5.01
N TRP A 14 14.68 -3.03 4.40
CA TRP A 14 14.98 -1.76 3.73
C TRP A 14 15.23 -0.60 4.70
N LEU A 15 14.86 -0.79 5.95
CA LEU A 15 14.98 0.18 7.00
C LEU A 15 15.66 -0.56 8.17
N ALA A 16 16.97 -0.45 8.28
CA ALA A 16 17.57 -0.70 9.57
C ALA A 16 16.81 0.22 10.55
N GLU A 17 16.05 -0.36 11.47
CA GLU A 17 15.04 0.39 12.26
C GLU A 17 15.64 1.60 12.95
N ALA A 18 16.90 1.50 13.44
CA ALA A 18 17.62 2.59 14.05
C ALA A 18 17.94 3.73 13.05
N GLU A 19 18.50 3.41 11.88
CA GLU A 19 18.87 4.43 10.87
C GLU A 19 17.64 5.15 10.32
N PHE A 20 16.49 4.48 10.27
CA PHE A 20 15.25 5.11 9.83
C PHE A 20 14.68 6.04 10.91
N ALA A 21 14.77 5.64 12.18
CA ALA A 21 14.37 6.48 13.30
C ALA A 21 15.22 7.76 13.35
N ASP A 22 16.54 7.64 13.25
CA ASP A 22 17.45 8.79 13.22
C ASP A 22 17.14 9.74 12.05
N LEU A 23 16.80 9.18 10.87
CA LEU A 23 16.42 9.94 9.70
C LEU A 23 15.09 10.70 9.91
N VAL A 24 14.11 10.06 10.56
CA VAL A 24 12.83 10.69 10.92
C VAL A 24 13.10 11.82 11.92
N ASP A 25 13.91 11.60 12.94
CA ASP A 25 14.23 12.61 13.97
C ASP A 25 14.94 13.81 13.35
N ALA A 26 15.92 13.61 12.47
CA ALA A 26 16.60 14.68 11.76
C ALA A 26 15.64 15.48 10.87
N ALA A 27 14.72 14.78 10.17
CA ALA A 27 13.71 15.44 9.34
C ALA A 27 12.71 16.25 10.18
N LEU A 28 12.34 15.77 11.37
CA LEU A 28 11.49 16.50 12.32
C LEU A 28 12.19 17.72 12.90
N ALA A 29 13.51 17.65 13.08
CA ALA A 29 14.34 18.78 13.49
C ALA A 29 14.50 19.84 12.38
N GLY A 30 13.99 19.59 11.17
CA GLY A 30 14.01 20.52 10.04
C GLY A 30 15.25 20.40 9.15
N ASP A 31 16.04 19.33 9.27
CA ASP A 31 17.13 19.06 8.32
C ASP A 31 16.56 18.76 6.94
N ARG A 32 16.80 19.67 6.01
CA ARG A 32 16.29 19.58 4.64
C ARG A 32 16.83 18.34 3.90
N ARG A 33 18.09 17.95 4.12
CA ARG A 33 18.68 16.76 3.50
C ARG A 33 18.04 15.50 4.06
N ALA A 34 17.77 15.46 5.37
CA ALA A 34 17.06 14.36 5.99
C ALA A 34 15.62 14.23 5.45
N VAL A 35 14.92 15.35 5.24
CA VAL A 35 13.58 15.36 4.62
C VAL A 35 13.63 14.81 3.19
N GLU A 36 14.56 15.26 2.36
CA GLU A 36 14.73 14.78 0.99
C GLU A 36 15.03 13.28 0.98
N HIS A 37 15.92 12.81 1.84
CA HIS A 37 16.27 11.40 1.96
C HIS A 37 15.09 10.56 2.48
N LEU A 38 14.37 11.05 3.48
CA LEU A 38 13.16 10.38 4.01
C LEU A 38 12.10 10.22 2.94
N LEU A 39 11.78 11.29 2.19
CA LEU A 39 10.82 11.22 1.07
C LEU A 39 11.28 10.24 0.00
N GLY A 40 12.56 10.24 -0.37
CA GLY A 40 13.13 9.27 -1.32
C GLY A 40 12.96 7.82 -0.87
N ARG A 41 13.04 7.54 0.45
CA ARG A 41 12.84 6.18 1.00
C ARG A 41 11.38 5.77 1.06
N ILE A 42 10.46 6.66 1.41
CA ILE A 42 9.05 6.31 1.56
C ILE A 42 8.29 6.33 0.22
N GLN A 43 8.68 7.14 -0.75
CA GLN A 43 8.00 7.27 -2.05
C GLN A 43 7.78 5.93 -2.76
N PRO A 44 8.79 5.04 -2.94
CA PRO A 44 8.55 3.75 -3.61
C PRO A 44 7.58 2.85 -2.84
N LEU A 45 7.55 2.95 -1.52
CA LEU A 45 6.61 2.21 -0.68
C LEU A 45 5.18 2.73 -0.89
N ILE A 46 5.00 4.04 -0.93
CA ILE A 46 3.71 4.70 -1.18
C ILE A 46 3.21 4.35 -2.59
N VAL A 47 4.06 4.43 -3.63
CA VAL A 47 3.70 4.04 -5.00
C VAL A 47 3.21 2.60 -5.05
N ARG A 48 3.94 1.67 -4.43
CA ARG A 48 3.54 0.25 -4.37
C ARG A 48 2.18 0.08 -3.67
N TYR A 49 1.95 0.80 -2.58
CA TYR A 49 0.66 0.80 -1.89
C TYR A 49 -0.46 1.35 -2.79
N CYS A 50 -0.25 2.50 -3.41
CA CYS A 50 -1.24 3.11 -4.30
C CYS A 50 -1.58 2.19 -5.48
N ARG A 51 -0.58 1.57 -6.14
CA ARG A 51 -0.79 0.59 -7.21
C ARG A 51 -1.63 -0.61 -6.78
N ALA A 52 -1.41 -1.13 -5.58
CA ALA A 52 -2.19 -2.24 -5.03
C ALA A 52 -3.63 -1.84 -4.65
N ARG A 53 -3.88 -0.55 -4.42
CA ARG A 53 -5.17 -0.01 -3.98
C ARG A 53 -6.01 0.56 -5.12
N VAL A 54 -5.38 1.16 -6.13
CA VAL A 54 -6.04 1.72 -7.32
C VAL A 54 -6.26 0.59 -8.34
N GLY A 55 -7.51 0.26 -8.63
CA GLY A 55 -7.85 -0.79 -9.59
C GLY A 55 -7.60 -0.40 -11.03
N GLY A 56 -7.58 -1.38 -11.96
CA GLY A 56 -7.38 -1.14 -13.39
C GLY A 56 -8.38 -0.14 -13.99
N ARG A 57 -9.65 -0.22 -13.58
CA ARG A 57 -10.69 0.71 -14.01
C ARG A 57 -10.53 2.14 -13.49
N GLU A 58 -9.86 2.32 -12.37
CA GLU A 58 -9.62 3.61 -11.75
C GLU A 58 -8.33 4.27 -12.28
N ARG A 59 -7.42 3.48 -12.88
CA ARG A 59 -6.16 3.95 -13.47
C ARG A 59 -6.31 4.92 -14.64
N THR A 60 -7.44 4.89 -15.34
CA THR A 60 -7.71 5.78 -16.47
C THR A 60 -8.00 7.22 -16.07
N LEU A 61 -8.33 7.49 -14.80
CA LEU A 61 -8.71 8.80 -14.32
C LEU A 61 -7.70 9.46 -13.38
N VAL A 62 -6.95 8.64 -12.61
CA VAL A 62 -5.91 9.13 -11.67
C VAL A 62 -4.82 8.07 -11.60
N SER A 63 -3.56 8.44 -11.86
CA SER A 63 -2.46 7.50 -11.77
C SER A 63 -2.11 7.21 -10.30
N ALA A 64 -1.60 6.01 -10.03
CA ALA A 64 -1.12 5.66 -8.70
C ALA A 64 0.08 6.52 -8.29
N GLU A 65 0.85 6.96 -9.27
CA GLU A 65 1.99 7.84 -9.13
C GLU A 65 1.57 9.25 -8.71
N ASP A 66 0.49 9.79 -9.30
CA ASP A 66 -0.04 11.11 -8.93
C ASP A 66 -0.57 11.09 -7.50
N ILE A 67 -1.30 10.02 -7.12
CA ILE A 67 -1.74 9.86 -5.73
C ILE A 67 -0.54 9.77 -4.79
N ALA A 68 0.50 9.04 -5.17
CA ALA A 68 1.70 8.92 -4.35
C ALA A 68 2.42 10.27 -4.17
N GLN A 69 2.47 11.10 -5.20
CA GLN A 69 2.98 12.47 -5.08
C GLN A 69 2.10 13.32 -4.14
N GLU A 70 0.77 13.25 -4.28
CA GLU A 70 -0.15 13.93 -3.35
C GLU A 70 0.06 13.47 -1.89
N VAL A 71 0.38 12.18 -1.68
CA VAL A 71 0.70 11.64 -0.35
C VAL A 71 2.01 12.24 0.15
N CYS A 72 3.08 12.24 -0.66
CA CYS A 72 4.38 12.80 -0.26
C CYS A 72 4.25 14.28 0.13
N VAL A 73 3.50 15.07 -0.64
CA VAL A 73 3.22 16.48 -0.31
C VAL A 73 2.44 16.60 1.00
N ALA A 74 1.43 15.76 1.21
CA ALA A 74 0.65 15.77 2.45
C ALA A 74 1.48 15.35 3.67
N VAL A 75 2.35 14.33 3.53
CA VAL A 75 3.30 13.90 4.56
C VAL A 75 4.23 15.06 4.91
N LEU A 76 4.80 15.74 3.92
CA LEU A 76 5.68 16.89 4.13
C LEU A 76 4.97 18.01 4.90
N GLY A 77 3.74 18.37 4.50
CA GLY A 77 2.95 19.40 5.17
C GLY A 77 2.49 19.02 6.58
N ALA A 78 2.38 17.73 6.87
CA ALA A 78 1.98 17.23 8.18
C ALA A 78 3.16 16.84 9.08
N LEU A 79 4.40 16.82 8.55
CA LEU A 79 5.60 16.38 9.26
C LEU A 79 5.83 17.16 10.55
N SER A 80 5.67 18.48 10.53
CA SER A 80 5.82 19.35 11.71
C SER A 80 4.79 19.09 12.83
N LYS A 81 3.68 18.43 12.50
CA LYS A 81 2.62 18.08 13.46
C LYS A 81 2.74 16.64 13.95
N TYR A 82 3.61 15.86 13.32
CA TYR A 82 3.83 14.48 13.73
C TYR A 82 4.47 14.43 15.12
N ARG A 83 3.85 13.67 16.03
CA ARG A 83 4.40 13.38 17.35
C ARG A 83 5.06 12.02 17.29
N TYR A 84 6.36 11.98 17.53
CA TYR A 84 7.13 10.77 17.46
C TYR A 84 6.63 9.71 18.46
N GLU A 85 6.18 8.57 17.92
CA GLU A 85 6.03 7.33 18.65
C GLU A 85 6.83 6.25 17.92
N PRO A 86 7.74 5.52 18.59
CA PRO A 86 8.57 4.50 17.95
C PRO A 86 7.71 3.50 17.17
N GLY A 87 8.05 3.26 15.91
CA GLY A 87 7.32 2.35 15.02
C GLY A 87 6.06 2.93 14.36
N SER A 88 5.65 4.17 14.67
CA SER A 88 4.40 4.74 14.18
C SER A 88 4.54 5.61 12.92
N PHE A 89 5.77 6.01 12.50
CA PHE A 89 5.93 6.92 11.35
C PHE A 89 5.37 6.33 10.05
N LEU A 90 5.63 5.06 9.76
CA LEU A 90 5.03 4.41 8.59
C LEU A 90 3.52 4.28 8.72
N ALA A 91 3.00 4.01 9.92
CA ALA A 91 1.55 4.02 10.16
C ALA A 91 0.93 5.38 9.87
N PHE A 92 1.59 6.48 10.29
CA PHE A 92 1.19 7.85 9.97
C PHE A 92 1.19 8.10 8.45
N VAL A 93 2.26 7.72 7.73
CA VAL A 93 2.36 7.85 6.28
C VAL A 93 1.25 7.09 5.57
N TYR A 94 1.00 5.83 5.97
CA TYR A 94 -0.04 5.00 5.36
C TYR A 94 -1.45 5.42 5.75
N GLY A 95 -1.66 6.04 6.91
CA GLY A 95 -2.90 6.71 7.26
C GLY A 95 -3.22 7.82 6.25
N ILE A 96 -2.25 8.71 5.97
CA ILE A 96 -2.40 9.75 4.94
C ILE A 96 -2.65 9.12 3.56
N ALA A 97 -1.91 8.07 3.20
CA ALA A 97 -2.06 7.39 1.92
C ALA A 97 -3.45 6.77 1.76
N ALA A 98 -3.99 6.14 2.81
CA ALA A 98 -5.34 5.56 2.82
C ALA A 98 -6.42 6.61 2.56
N HIS A 99 -6.32 7.78 3.20
CA HIS A 99 -7.23 8.90 2.95
C HIS A 99 -7.13 9.41 1.51
N LYS A 100 -5.92 9.62 0.99
CA LYS A 100 -5.72 10.09 -0.39
C LYS A 100 -6.25 9.11 -1.44
N VAL A 101 -6.01 7.82 -1.27
CA VAL A 101 -6.56 6.77 -2.15
C VAL A 101 -8.10 6.77 -2.08
N ALA A 102 -8.69 6.86 -0.88
CA ALA A 102 -10.14 6.92 -0.72
C ALA A 102 -10.74 8.16 -1.40
N ASP A 103 -10.08 9.32 -1.29
CA ASP A 103 -10.50 10.56 -1.97
C ASP A 103 -10.40 10.47 -3.48
N ALA A 104 -9.30 9.90 -4.01
CA ALA A 104 -9.12 9.68 -5.44
C ALA A 104 -10.23 8.78 -6.00
N ARG A 105 -10.58 7.70 -5.28
CA ARG A 105 -11.68 6.81 -5.67
C ARG A 105 -13.04 7.52 -5.65
N ARG A 106 -13.31 8.33 -4.63
CA ARG A 106 -14.55 9.15 -4.58
C ARG A 106 -14.63 10.12 -5.75
N ARG A 107 -13.50 10.77 -6.11
CA ARG A 107 -13.41 11.64 -7.29
C ARG A 107 -13.66 10.87 -8.58
N ALA A 108 -13.04 9.71 -8.75
CA ALA A 108 -13.21 8.86 -9.92
C ALA A 108 -14.66 8.38 -10.11
N VAL A 109 -15.35 8.01 -9.02
CA VAL A 109 -16.77 7.62 -9.07
C VAL A 109 -17.66 8.81 -9.48
N ARG A 110 -17.42 10.00 -8.96
CA ARG A 110 -18.19 11.21 -9.34
C ARG A 110 -17.96 11.58 -10.80
N ASN A 111 -16.72 11.55 -11.27
CA ASN A 111 -16.38 11.90 -12.65
C ASN A 111 -16.93 10.87 -13.67
N ARG A 112 -17.16 9.63 -13.26
CA ARG A 112 -17.83 8.61 -14.10
C ARG A 112 -19.29 8.87 -14.33
N ALA A 113 -19.95 9.62 -13.45
CA ALA A 113 -21.33 10.03 -13.67
C ALA A 113 -21.47 11.07 -14.82
N GLU A 114 -20.36 11.64 -15.25
CA GLU A 114 -20.30 12.73 -16.25
C GLU A 114 -19.69 12.34 -17.62
N VAL A 115 -19.56 11.09 -18.00
CA VAL A 115 -19.15 10.71 -19.39
C VAL A 115 -17.78 10.01 -19.57
N VAL A 116 -17.73 9.01 -20.42
CA VAL A 116 -17.15 8.81 -21.76
C VAL A 116 -16.43 7.46 -21.92
N PRO A 117 -16.30 6.96 -23.19
CA PRO A 117 -16.03 5.58 -23.55
C PRO A 117 -14.61 5.09 -23.23
N GLU A 118 -14.53 3.78 -23.16
CA GLU A 118 -13.34 3.00 -22.83
C GLU A 118 -12.16 3.26 -23.76
N LEU A 119 -11.01 3.56 -23.16
CA LEU A 119 -9.69 3.42 -23.80
C LEU A 119 -9.01 2.14 -23.26
N PRO A 120 -8.28 1.39 -24.10
CA PRO A 120 -7.75 0.09 -23.74
C PRO A 120 -6.58 0.15 -22.75
N ASP A 121 -6.50 -0.91 -21.93
CA ASP A 121 -5.48 -1.13 -20.91
C ASP A 121 -4.07 -1.13 -21.48
N CYS A 122 -3.18 -0.29 -20.95
CA CYS A 122 -1.74 -0.45 -21.08
C CYS A 122 -1.15 -0.99 -19.78
N PRO A 123 -0.56 -2.17 -19.76
CA PRO A 123 0.23 -2.64 -18.63
C PRO A 123 1.65 -2.13 -18.74
N SER A 124 2.10 -1.36 -17.75
CA SER A 124 3.52 -1.06 -17.61
C SER A 124 4.00 -1.40 -16.21
N LEU A 125 4.76 -2.45 -16.14
CA LEU A 125 5.67 -2.78 -15.05
C LEU A 125 6.98 -3.18 -15.71
N ASP A 126 7.96 -2.31 -15.58
CA ASP A 126 9.33 -2.53 -16.05
C ASP A 126 10.05 -3.57 -15.17
N LEU A 127 10.14 -4.77 -15.66
CA LEU A 127 10.97 -5.90 -15.23
C LEU A 127 11.27 -6.69 -16.53
N GLY A 128 12.45 -7.18 -16.81
CA GLY A 128 12.93 -7.78 -18.05
C GLY A 128 12.08 -8.90 -18.72
N PRO A 129 12.18 -9.13 -20.04
CA PRO A 129 11.10 -9.69 -20.87
C PRO A 129 10.64 -11.13 -20.57
N GLU A 130 11.46 -12.02 -20.03
CA GLU A 130 11.06 -13.42 -19.80
C GLU A 130 10.55 -13.72 -18.38
N GLN A 131 11.10 -13.09 -17.37
CA GLN A 131 10.56 -13.13 -15.99
C GLN A 131 9.31 -12.27 -15.82
N HIS A 132 9.07 -11.34 -16.75
CA HIS A 132 7.92 -10.45 -16.80
C HIS A 132 6.62 -11.15 -17.17
N ALA A 133 6.61 -12.12 -18.08
CA ALA A 133 5.38 -12.75 -18.51
C ALA A 133 4.74 -13.58 -17.36
N VAL A 134 5.51 -14.45 -16.71
CA VAL A 134 4.98 -15.33 -15.65
C VAL A 134 4.69 -14.56 -14.35
N ASN A 135 5.57 -13.62 -13.97
CA ASN A 135 5.33 -12.75 -12.81
C ASN A 135 4.21 -11.74 -13.08
N GLY A 136 4.05 -11.29 -14.32
CA GLY A 136 2.99 -10.39 -14.74
C GLY A 136 1.60 -11.01 -14.65
N GLU A 137 1.43 -12.25 -15.10
CA GLU A 137 0.15 -12.98 -14.99
C GLU A 137 -0.21 -13.29 -13.53
N MET A 138 0.74 -13.78 -12.75
CA MET A 138 0.52 -14.03 -11.32
C MET A 138 0.17 -12.74 -10.57
N MET A 139 0.89 -11.64 -10.85
CA MET A 139 0.62 -10.35 -10.22
C MET A 139 -0.73 -9.78 -10.66
N ALA A 140 -1.11 -9.94 -11.92
CA ALA A 140 -2.43 -9.57 -12.44
C ALA A 140 -3.53 -10.40 -11.78
N GLN A 141 -3.33 -11.71 -11.59
CA GLN A 141 -4.26 -12.58 -10.88
C GLN A 141 -4.42 -12.16 -9.42
N VAL A 142 -3.31 -11.96 -8.69
CA VAL A 142 -3.35 -11.47 -7.31
C VAL A 142 -4.07 -10.13 -7.21
N THR A 143 -3.82 -9.22 -8.13
CA THR A 143 -4.49 -7.92 -8.18
C THR A 143 -5.99 -8.08 -8.40
N ARG A 144 -6.41 -8.93 -9.33
CA ARG A 144 -7.85 -9.22 -9.55
C ARG A 144 -8.52 -9.77 -8.29
N LEU A 145 -7.88 -10.74 -7.62
CA LEU A 145 -8.40 -11.34 -6.38
C LEU A 145 -8.49 -10.31 -5.26
N LEU A 146 -7.48 -9.45 -5.09
CA LEU A 146 -7.51 -8.36 -4.14
C LEU A 146 -8.69 -7.42 -4.40
N HIS A 147 -9.02 -7.13 -5.66
CA HIS A 147 -10.14 -6.26 -6.01
C HIS A 147 -11.52 -6.87 -5.72
N LYS A 148 -11.64 -8.20 -5.65
CA LYS A 148 -12.87 -8.90 -5.23
C LYS A 148 -13.10 -8.82 -3.70
N LEU A 149 -12.07 -8.46 -2.91
CA LEU A 149 -12.22 -8.29 -1.46
C LEU A 149 -12.93 -6.97 -1.10
N PRO A 150 -13.68 -6.95 0.01
CA PRO A 150 -14.15 -5.70 0.61
C PRO A 150 -12.99 -4.72 0.84
N SER A 151 -13.23 -3.43 0.61
CA SER A 151 -12.17 -2.40 0.59
C SER A 151 -11.29 -2.40 1.84
N ARG A 152 -11.91 -2.56 3.03
CA ARG A 152 -11.18 -2.59 4.31
C ARG A 152 -10.32 -3.86 4.47
N GLN A 153 -10.82 -5.03 4.03
CA GLN A 153 -10.04 -6.27 4.07
C GLN A 153 -8.85 -6.20 3.12
N ARG A 154 -9.06 -5.68 1.92
CA ARG A 154 -8.00 -5.42 0.94
C ARG A 154 -6.93 -4.51 1.51
N GLU A 155 -7.32 -3.41 2.13
CA GLU A 155 -6.39 -2.46 2.74
C GLU A 155 -5.52 -3.10 3.81
N ILE A 156 -6.14 -3.76 4.77
CA ILE A 156 -5.44 -4.47 5.84
C ILE A 156 -4.48 -5.51 5.25
N LEU A 157 -4.92 -6.27 4.23
CA LEU A 157 -4.08 -7.30 3.63
C LEU A 157 -2.87 -6.69 2.89
N VAL A 158 -3.07 -5.59 2.16
CA VAL A 158 -1.97 -4.89 1.48
C VAL A 158 -0.96 -4.34 2.49
N LEU A 159 -1.41 -3.67 3.55
CA LEU A 159 -0.54 -3.14 4.59
C LEU A 159 0.21 -4.23 5.35
N ARG A 160 -0.44 -5.36 5.65
CA ARG A 160 0.15 -6.48 6.37
C ARG A 160 1.13 -7.32 5.53
N VAL A 161 0.81 -7.56 4.24
CA VAL A 161 1.52 -8.52 3.40
C VAL A 161 2.44 -7.83 2.40
N ALA A 162 1.96 -6.81 1.68
CA ALA A 162 2.75 -6.14 0.66
C ALA A 162 3.69 -5.09 1.23
N VAL A 163 3.29 -4.43 2.32
CA VAL A 163 4.08 -3.40 3.01
C VAL A 163 4.87 -4.01 4.18
N GLY A 164 4.29 -4.98 4.90
CA GLY A 164 4.94 -5.68 6.01
C GLY A 164 4.74 -5.02 7.38
N LEU A 165 3.73 -4.13 7.52
CA LEU A 165 3.43 -3.50 8.81
C LEU A 165 2.95 -4.52 9.85
N SER A 166 3.23 -4.27 11.13
CA SER A 166 2.68 -5.01 12.27
C SER A 166 1.16 -4.81 12.38
N ALA A 167 0.47 -5.67 13.13
CA ALA A 167 -0.97 -5.50 13.34
C ALA A 167 -1.29 -4.22 14.11
N GLU A 168 -0.39 -3.81 14.98
CA GLU A 168 -0.42 -2.59 15.77
C GLU A 168 -0.31 -1.35 14.88
N GLU A 169 0.67 -1.30 13.98
CA GLU A 169 0.86 -0.21 13.01
C GLU A 169 -0.30 -0.11 12.03
N VAL A 170 -0.80 -1.24 11.52
CA VAL A 170 -1.98 -1.23 10.66
C VAL A 170 -3.21 -0.73 11.41
N ALA A 171 -3.38 -1.12 12.68
CA ALA A 171 -4.50 -0.64 13.50
C ALA A 171 -4.47 0.88 13.64
N MET A 172 -3.30 1.48 13.85
CA MET A 172 -3.13 2.93 13.87
C MET A 172 -3.46 3.56 12.50
N ALA A 173 -2.91 3.00 11.40
CA ALA A 173 -3.09 3.53 10.05
C ALA A 173 -4.55 3.51 9.58
N VAL A 174 -5.35 2.51 9.99
CA VAL A 174 -6.75 2.34 9.56
C VAL A 174 -7.76 2.62 10.67
N GLU A 175 -7.37 3.25 11.75
CA GLU A 175 -8.23 3.59 12.90
C GLU A 175 -9.03 2.36 13.41
N SER A 176 -8.31 1.34 13.86
CA SER A 176 -8.87 0.05 14.27
C SER A 176 -8.15 -0.50 15.50
N THR A 177 -8.47 -1.74 15.89
CA THR A 177 -7.74 -2.45 16.93
C THR A 177 -6.87 -3.56 16.33
N PRO A 178 -5.72 -3.92 16.95
CA PRO A 178 -4.86 -5.01 16.46
C PRO A 178 -5.61 -6.35 16.35
N GLY A 179 -6.55 -6.62 17.26
CA GLY A 179 -7.41 -7.80 17.21
C GLY A 179 -8.31 -7.82 15.97
N ALA A 180 -8.97 -6.69 15.66
CA ALA A 180 -9.80 -6.55 14.46
C ALA A 180 -8.98 -6.68 13.18
N VAL A 181 -7.75 -6.14 13.15
CA VAL A 181 -6.81 -6.29 12.03
C VAL A 181 -6.47 -7.75 11.79
N ARG A 182 -6.13 -8.52 12.83
CA ARG A 182 -5.80 -9.96 12.70
C ARG A 182 -7.00 -10.76 12.17
N VAL A 183 -8.20 -10.49 12.68
CA VAL A 183 -9.44 -11.14 12.21
C VAL A 183 -9.74 -10.78 10.76
N ALA A 184 -9.61 -9.51 10.38
CA ALA A 184 -9.84 -9.07 9.01
C ALA A 184 -8.82 -9.66 8.04
N GLN A 185 -7.53 -9.73 8.42
CA GLN A 185 -6.49 -10.39 7.66
C GLN A 185 -6.80 -11.88 7.44
N HIS A 186 -7.19 -12.59 8.49
CA HIS A 186 -7.55 -14.00 8.41
C HIS A 186 -8.70 -14.22 7.45
N ARG A 187 -9.80 -13.46 7.58
CA ARG A 187 -10.98 -13.54 6.69
C ARG A 187 -10.61 -13.22 5.24
N ALA A 188 -9.77 -12.22 5.01
CA ALA A 188 -9.32 -11.86 3.67
C ALA A 188 -8.52 -13.00 3.01
N LEU A 189 -7.58 -13.60 3.74
CA LEU A 189 -6.77 -14.73 3.26
C LEU A 189 -7.62 -15.97 3.00
N THR A 190 -8.59 -16.28 3.86
CA THR A 190 -9.53 -17.39 3.66
C THR A 190 -10.31 -17.19 2.37
N ARG A 191 -10.91 -16.00 2.19
CA ARG A 191 -11.68 -15.68 0.99
C ARG A 191 -10.82 -15.71 -0.29
N MET A 192 -9.57 -15.27 -0.23
CA MET A 192 -8.67 -15.39 -1.39
C MET A 192 -8.37 -16.85 -1.74
N ARG A 193 -8.17 -17.74 -0.74
CA ARG A 193 -7.97 -19.18 -0.99
C ARG A 193 -9.19 -19.83 -1.62
N GLU A 194 -10.39 -19.47 -1.15
CA GLU A 194 -11.66 -19.95 -1.73
C GLU A 194 -11.76 -19.53 -3.21
N MET A 195 -11.53 -18.26 -3.51
CA MET A 195 -11.57 -17.76 -4.90
C MET A 195 -10.51 -18.42 -5.81
N ILE A 196 -9.33 -18.74 -5.30
CA ILE A 196 -8.29 -19.46 -6.07
C ILE A 196 -8.74 -20.89 -6.34
N ALA A 197 -9.37 -21.55 -5.38
CA ALA A 197 -9.87 -22.92 -5.54
C ALA A 197 -11.06 -23.01 -6.51
N GLU A 198 -11.83 -21.93 -6.70
CA GLU A 198 -12.94 -21.85 -7.65
C GLU A 198 -12.48 -21.54 -9.09
N GLU A 199 -11.28 -20.95 -9.26
CA GLU A 199 -10.71 -20.60 -10.58
C GLU A 199 -9.81 -21.71 -11.17
N GLY A 200 -9.43 -22.74 -10.39
CA GLY A 200 -8.56 -23.86 -10.78
C GLY A 200 -9.30 -25.16 -10.95
#